data_3af8dd6c31eda593e2aa9550f54d94cb
#
_entry.id   3af8dd6c31eda593e2aa9550f54d94cb
#
_cell.length_a   1.000
_cell.length_b   1.000
_cell.length_c   1.000
_cell.angle_alpha   90.00
_cell.angle_beta   90.00
_cell.angle_gamma   90.00
#
_symmetry.space_group_name_H-M   'P 1'
#
loop_
_entity.id
_entity.type
_entity.pdbx_description
1 polymer ?
#
loop_
_entity_poly.entity_id
_entity_poly.type
_entity_poly.pdbx_seq_one_letter_code
_entity_poly.pdbx_strand_id
1 'polypeptide(L)'
;MVLQQQGRKETARLTTVDAFCEAEGVSPDFIKADIEGAERQMMKGAVETLKRDAPKIAICTYHFADDAEVLRGIIKAANPAYRISEKWKKMYARV
;
A
#
# COMPACT_ATOMS: atom_id res chain seq x y z
N MET A 1 5.12 6.42 3.04
CA MET A 1 3.90 7.24 2.83
C MET A 1 4.15 8.64 3.34
N VAL A 2 3.66 9.62 2.63
CA VAL A 2 3.76 11.02 3.02
C VAL A 2 2.39 11.50 3.46
N LEU A 3 2.31 12.10 4.64
CA LEU A 3 1.08 12.70 5.15
C LEU A 3 1.18 14.20 5.04
N GLN A 4 0.14 14.82 4.51
CA GLN A 4 0.10 16.25 4.28
C GLN A 4 -1.29 16.76 4.58
N GLN A 5 -1.37 17.89 5.28
CA GLN A 5 -2.66 18.53 5.52
C GLN A 5 -3.12 19.27 4.28
N GLN A 6 -4.36 19.05 3.91
CA GLN A 6 -4.94 19.65 2.74
C GLN A 6 -5.10 21.15 2.91
N GLY A 7 -4.78 21.90 1.84
CA GLY A 7 -4.96 23.33 1.81
C GLY A 7 -3.94 24.16 2.56
N ARG A 8 -2.87 23.55 3.02
CA ARG A 8 -1.80 24.23 3.76
C ARG A 8 -0.44 23.96 3.19
N LYS A 9 0.44 24.93 3.28
CA LYS A 9 1.85 24.75 3.02
C LYS A 9 2.50 24.27 4.31
N GLU A 10 2.62 23.00 4.45
CA GLU A 10 3.24 22.41 5.63
C GLU A 10 4.33 21.45 5.23
N THR A 11 5.25 21.23 6.15
CA THR A 11 6.26 20.19 5.99
C THR A 11 5.55 18.83 5.99
N ALA A 12 5.71 18.08 4.92
CA ALA A 12 5.16 16.73 4.85
C ALA A 12 5.91 15.83 5.83
N ARG A 13 5.19 14.96 6.51
CA ARG A 13 5.76 13.96 7.39
C ARG A 13 5.88 12.65 6.64
N LEU A 14 7.05 12.03 6.70
CA LEU A 14 7.24 10.69 6.18
C LEU A 14 6.89 9.69 7.26
N THR A 15 6.08 8.72 6.89
CA THR A 15 5.71 7.61 7.77
C THR A 15 5.43 6.38 6.94
N THR A 16 5.29 5.25 7.59
CA THR A 16 4.83 4.01 6.95
C THR A 16 3.37 3.77 7.28
N VAL A 17 2.71 2.93 6.51
CA VAL A 17 1.34 2.52 6.80
C VAL A 17 1.29 1.84 8.18
N ASP A 18 2.24 0.97 8.46
CA ASP A 18 2.30 0.26 9.74
C ASP A 18 2.44 1.23 10.92
N ALA A 19 3.36 2.19 10.82
CA ALA A 19 3.58 3.17 11.87
C ALA A 19 2.38 4.08 12.06
N PHE A 20 1.76 4.50 10.97
CA PHE A 20 0.56 5.34 11.04
C PHE A 20 -0.60 4.61 11.70
N CYS A 21 -0.87 3.37 11.28
CA CYS A 21 -1.96 2.58 11.85
C CYS A 21 -1.75 2.32 13.33
N GLU A 22 -0.51 2.04 13.73
CA GLU A 22 -0.18 1.83 15.14
C GLU A 22 -0.39 3.10 15.96
N ALA A 23 0.13 4.23 15.47
CA ALA A 23 0.02 5.50 16.17
C ALA A 23 -1.43 5.97 16.35
N GLU A 24 -2.26 5.75 15.32
CA GLU A 24 -3.65 6.21 15.31
C GLU A 24 -4.63 5.14 15.83
N GLY A 25 -4.16 3.94 16.08
CA GLY A 25 -5.03 2.86 16.56
C GLY A 25 -6.07 2.43 15.53
N VAL A 26 -5.71 2.46 14.23
CA VAL A 26 -6.64 2.13 13.16
C VAL A 26 -6.29 0.81 12.49
N SER A 27 -7.32 0.11 12.02
CA SER A 27 -7.20 -1.12 11.24
C SER A 27 -7.88 -0.88 9.90
N PRO A 28 -7.12 -0.64 8.84
CA PRO A 28 -7.73 -0.29 7.56
C PRO A 28 -8.44 -1.48 6.94
N ASP A 29 -9.56 -1.19 6.29
CA ASP A 29 -10.31 -2.17 5.50
C ASP A 29 -9.91 -2.13 4.03
N PHE A 30 -9.36 -1.02 3.59
CA PHE A 30 -9.04 -0.78 2.20
C PHE A 30 -7.82 0.14 2.08
N ILE A 31 -6.90 -0.22 1.20
CA ILE A 31 -5.76 0.61 0.83
C ILE A 31 -5.84 0.87 -0.67
N LYS A 32 -5.88 2.13 -1.04
CA LYS A 32 -5.83 2.55 -2.43
C LYS A 32 -4.62 3.45 -2.63
N ALA A 33 -3.82 3.17 -3.65
CA ALA A 33 -2.63 3.95 -3.90
C ALA A 33 -2.40 4.21 -5.38
N ASP A 34 -2.16 5.49 -5.69
CA ASP A 34 -1.68 5.96 -6.98
C ASP A 34 -0.73 7.10 -6.64
N ILE A 35 0.50 6.77 -6.27
CA ILE A 35 1.44 7.69 -5.64
C ILE A 35 2.73 7.87 -6.43
N GLU A 36 2.59 7.88 -7.76
CA GLU A 36 3.64 8.31 -8.67
C GLU A 36 4.96 7.53 -8.51
N GLY A 37 4.86 6.22 -8.42
CA GLY A 37 6.04 5.36 -8.35
C GLY A 37 6.50 5.01 -6.94
N ALA A 38 5.82 5.51 -5.91
CA ALA A 38 6.16 5.20 -4.51
C ALA A 38 5.38 4.00 -3.96
N GLU A 39 4.64 3.27 -4.80
CA GLU A 39 3.82 2.14 -4.37
C GLU A 39 4.62 1.05 -3.69
N ARG A 40 5.81 0.73 -4.21
CA ARG A 40 6.67 -0.31 -3.64
C ARG A 40 7.08 0.04 -2.22
N GLN A 41 7.49 1.30 -2.01
CA GLN A 41 7.89 1.76 -0.68
C GLN A 41 6.73 1.73 0.29
N MET A 42 5.56 2.16 -0.17
CA MET A 42 4.36 2.13 0.65
C MET A 42 4.01 0.69 1.07
N MET A 43 4.03 -0.25 0.14
CA MET A 43 3.68 -1.64 0.45
C MET A 43 4.72 -2.30 1.36
N LYS A 44 6.00 -1.97 1.21
CA LYS A 44 7.04 -2.44 2.13
C LYS A 44 6.79 -1.94 3.55
N GLY A 45 6.26 -0.73 3.68
CA GLY A 45 5.91 -0.15 4.99
C GLY A 45 4.54 -0.57 5.51
N ALA A 46 3.86 -1.49 4.83
CA ALA A 46 2.53 -1.95 5.20
C ALA A 46 2.50 -3.45 5.58
N VAL A 47 3.64 -4.10 5.66
CA VAL A 47 3.73 -5.55 5.81
C VAL A 47 2.94 -6.05 7.03
N GLU A 48 3.09 -5.41 8.18
CA GLU A 48 2.38 -5.83 9.39
C GLU A 48 0.87 -5.59 9.27
N THR A 49 0.47 -4.49 8.65
CA THR A 49 -0.93 -4.19 8.41
C THR A 49 -1.58 -5.22 7.48
N LEU A 50 -0.88 -5.60 6.39
CA LEU A 50 -1.37 -6.62 5.47
C LEU A 50 -1.51 -7.98 6.15
N LYS A 51 -0.59 -8.30 7.03
CA LYS A 51 -0.59 -9.56 7.76
C LYS A 51 -1.70 -9.61 8.80
N ARG A 52 -1.85 -8.55 9.56
CA ARG A 52 -2.80 -8.48 10.69
C ARG A 52 -4.23 -8.22 10.24
N ASP A 53 -4.42 -7.20 9.43
CA ASP A 53 -5.74 -6.68 9.10
C ASP A 53 -6.25 -7.13 7.73
N ALA A 54 -5.36 -7.57 6.87
CA ALA A 54 -5.69 -8.04 5.52
C ALA A 54 -6.62 -7.09 4.75
N PRO A 55 -6.31 -5.77 4.69
CA PRO A 55 -7.16 -4.85 3.96
C PRO A 55 -7.25 -5.20 2.48
N LYS A 56 -8.34 -4.85 1.83
CA LYS A 56 -8.42 -4.91 0.38
C LYS A 56 -7.47 -3.87 -0.20
N ILE A 57 -6.86 -4.19 -1.33
CA ILE A 57 -5.83 -3.35 -1.95
C ILE A 57 -6.22 -3.04 -3.39
N ALA A 58 -6.07 -1.78 -3.78
CA ALA A 58 -6.12 -1.35 -5.17
C ALA A 58 -4.92 -0.43 -5.40
N ILE A 59 -4.02 -0.83 -6.27
CA ILE A 59 -2.74 -0.16 -6.43
C ILE A 59 -2.35 -0.08 -7.91
N CYS A 60 -1.79 1.04 -8.33
CA CYS A 60 -1.33 1.22 -9.70
C CYS A 60 0.00 0.51 -9.94
N THR A 61 0.16 -0.06 -11.14
CA THR A 61 1.33 -0.86 -11.50
C THR A 61 1.97 -0.38 -12.81
N TYR A 62 1.82 0.89 -13.13
CA TYR A 62 2.30 1.39 -14.43
C TYR A 62 3.54 2.28 -14.37
N HIS A 63 4.06 2.57 -13.20
CA HIS A 63 5.20 3.48 -13.07
C HIS A 63 6.53 2.82 -13.47
N PHE A 64 6.69 1.55 -13.15
CA PHE A 64 7.88 0.78 -13.51
C PHE A 64 7.47 -0.51 -14.21
N ALA A 65 8.33 -0.98 -15.13
CA ALA A 65 8.01 -2.15 -15.94
C ALA A 65 7.75 -3.42 -15.13
N ASP A 66 8.41 -3.56 -13.98
CA ASP A 66 8.29 -4.74 -13.12
C ASP A 66 7.41 -4.51 -11.89
N ASP A 67 6.62 -3.43 -11.87
CA ASP A 67 5.77 -3.11 -10.72
C ASP A 67 4.85 -4.26 -10.31
N ALA A 68 4.17 -4.85 -11.26
CA ALA A 68 3.22 -5.92 -10.98
C ALA A 68 3.91 -7.09 -10.27
N GLU A 69 5.06 -7.51 -10.76
CA GLU A 69 5.81 -8.63 -10.18
C GLU A 69 6.32 -8.30 -8.78
N VAL A 70 6.92 -7.13 -8.62
CA VAL A 70 7.50 -6.71 -7.34
C VAL A 70 6.41 -6.54 -6.28
N LEU A 71 5.32 -5.86 -6.63
CA LEU A 71 4.21 -5.62 -5.69
C LEU A 71 3.52 -6.92 -5.31
N ARG A 72 3.31 -7.82 -6.25
CA ARG A 72 2.77 -9.15 -5.98
C ARG A 72 3.64 -9.89 -4.97
N GLY A 73 4.95 -9.84 -5.15
CA GLY A 73 5.90 -10.48 -4.25
C GLY A 73 5.80 -9.92 -2.83
N ILE A 74 5.73 -8.61 -2.70
CA ILE A 74 5.63 -7.95 -1.40
C ILE A 74 4.33 -8.35 -0.69
N ILE A 75 3.21 -8.29 -1.39
CA ILE A 75 1.90 -8.62 -0.82
C ILE A 75 1.83 -10.09 -0.39
N LYS A 76 2.27 -11.00 -1.25
CA LYS A 76 2.25 -12.44 -0.96
C LYS A 76 3.20 -12.82 0.16
N ALA A 77 4.35 -12.17 0.25
CA ALA A 77 5.28 -12.41 1.35
C ALA A 77 4.70 -11.94 2.68
N ALA A 78 3.98 -10.81 2.68
CA ALA A 78 3.35 -10.30 3.88
C ALA A 78 2.19 -11.18 4.34
N ASN A 79 1.35 -11.61 3.40
CA ASN A 79 0.18 -12.45 3.71
C ASN A 79 -0.14 -13.36 2.53
N PRO A 80 0.25 -14.63 2.57
CA PRO A 80 0.03 -15.56 1.47
C PRO A 80 -1.44 -15.83 1.13
N ALA A 81 -2.36 -15.46 2.01
CA ALA A 81 -3.78 -15.66 1.77
C ALA A 81 -4.37 -14.67 0.76
N TYR A 82 -3.65 -13.61 0.42
CA TYR A 82 -4.13 -12.66 -0.58
C TYR A 82 -4.31 -13.31 -1.93
N ARG A 83 -5.45 -13.03 -2.54
CA ARG A 83 -5.73 -13.36 -3.93
C ARG A 83 -5.56 -12.09 -4.75
N ILE A 84 -4.74 -12.16 -5.78
CA ILE A 84 -4.32 -10.99 -6.54
C ILE A 84 -4.81 -11.10 -7.98
N SER A 85 -5.41 -10.03 -8.48
CA SER A 85 -5.80 -9.90 -9.87
C SER A 85 -5.24 -8.61 -10.44
N GLU A 86 -5.00 -8.58 -11.73
CA GLU A 86 -4.46 -7.42 -12.44
C GLU A 86 -5.36 -7.08 -13.59
N LYS A 87 -5.62 -5.79 -13.78
CA LYS A 87 -6.43 -5.31 -14.88
C LYS A 87 -6.08 -3.86 -15.17
N TRP A 88 -5.77 -3.55 -16.43
CA TRP A 88 -5.53 -2.18 -16.87
C TRP A 88 -4.46 -1.45 -16.05
N LYS A 89 -3.30 -2.09 -15.85
CA LYS A 89 -2.19 -1.49 -15.09
C LYS A 89 -2.56 -1.17 -13.64
N LYS A 90 -3.52 -1.93 -13.11
CA LYS A 90 -3.88 -1.88 -11.71
C LYS A 90 -3.86 -3.28 -11.12
N MET A 91 -3.52 -3.35 -9.86
CA MET A 91 -3.51 -4.59 -9.10
C MET A 91 -4.56 -4.50 -8.01
N TYR A 92 -5.36 -5.54 -7.89
CA TYR A 92 -6.35 -5.68 -6.84
C TYR A 92 -6.02 -6.92 -6.03
N ALA A 93 -6.05 -6.79 -4.71
CA ALA A 93 -5.75 -7.90 -3.83
C ALA A 93 -6.76 -7.94 -2.69
N ARG A 94 -7.15 -9.16 -2.32
CA ARG A 94 -8.07 -9.41 -1.21
C ARG A 94 -7.86 -10.81 -0.68
N VAL A 95 -8.14 -10.97 0.59
CA VAL A 95 -8.18 -12.28 1.23
C VAL A 95 -9.55 -12.94 1.12
#